data_ab979d38945887267bd8130a5150ee93
#
_entry.id   ab979d38945887267bd8130a5150ee93
#
_cell.length_a   1.000
_cell.length_b   1.000
_cell.length_c   1.000
_cell.angle_alpha   90.00
_cell.angle_beta   90.00
_cell.angle_gamma   90.00
#
_symmetry.space_group_name_H-M   'P 1'
#
loop_
_entity.id
_entity.type
_entity.pdbx_description
1 polymer ?
#
loop_
_entity_poly.entity_id
_entity_poly.type
_entity_poly.pdbx_seq_one_letter_code
_entity_poly.pdbx_strand_id
1 'polypeptide(L)'
;NKNAQYIMGELTDRGVSTQLLEHPDTPPIVYGYLASKKATRTLAFYIHYDGQPVDKTRWKHDPWTPKMYDKSLAEGGVEIPFPKEGEKIDPVSRIYARSAGDDKGPIIGILAAIDAMQAAGVEPTSNFVFFFEGQEEAGSEHLRSYLEDHSELLKDIDLWMFCDGPIHQSRRPQLVF
;
A
#
# COMPACT_ATOMS: atom_id res chain seq x y z
N ASN A 1 2.77 -13.07 10.32
CA ASN A 1 3.12 -11.64 10.17
C ASN A 1 1.88 -10.77 10.44
N LYS A 2 1.96 -9.88 11.48
CA LYS A 2 0.82 -9.05 11.89
C LYS A 2 0.39 -8.06 10.82
N ASN A 3 1.34 -7.44 10.10
CA ASN A 3 1.02 -6.51 9.02
C ASN A 3 0.26 -7.20 7.89
N ALA A 4 0.74 -8.34 7.43
CA ALA A 4 0.07 -9.10 6.38
C ALA A 4 -1.36 -9.49 6.75
N GLN A 5 -1.58 -9.97 7.97
CA GLN A 5 -2.91 -10.32 8.46
C GLN A 5 -3.84 -9.11 8.55
N TYR A 6 -3.33 -7.97 9.03
CA TYR A 6 -4.09 -6.73 9.09
C TYR A 6 -4.51 -6.25 7.70
N ILE A 7 -3.56 -6.18 6.76
CA ILE A 7 -3.83 -5.75 5.37
C ILE A 7 -4.82 -6.70 4.69
N MET A 8 -4.66 -8.02 4.89
CA MET A 8 -5.59 -9.01 4.38
C MET A 8 -7.01 -8.78 4.93
N GLY A 9 -7.16 -8.47 6.22
CA GLY A 9 -8.44 -8.12 6.84
C GLY A 9 -9.06 -6.89 6.20
N GLU A 10 -8.31 -5.81 6.07
CA GLU A 10 -8.76 -4.55 5.45
C GLU A 10 -9.26 -4.75 4.00
N LEU A 11 -8.59 -5.59 3.22
CA LEU A 11 -9.03 -5.94 1.88
C LEU A 11 -10.31 -6.81 1.91
N THR A 12 -10.36 -7.81 2.80
CA THR A 12 -11.50 -8.72 2.94
C THR A 12 -12.77 -7.97 3.33
N ASP A 13 -12.69 -7.01 4.25
CA ASP A 13 -13.81 -6.19 4.69
C ASP A 13 -14.41 -5.34 3.55
N ARG A 14 -13.63 -5.12 2.50
CA ARG A 14 -14.04 -4.41 1.26
C ARG A 14 -14.49 -5.35 0.14
N GLY A 15 -14.69 -6.63 0.43
CA GLY A 15 -15.18 -7.62 -0.54
C GLY A 15 -14.10 -8.15 -1.49
N VAL A 16 -12.83 -7.93 -1.20
CA VAL A 16 -11.73 -8.55 -1.93
C VAL A 16 -11.57 -10.00 -1.49
N SER A 17 -11.45 -10.93 -2.42
CA SER A 17 -11.05 -12.31 -2.12
C SER A 17 -9.56 -12.34 -1.83
N THR A 18 -9.15 -12.75 -0.63
CA THR A 18 -7.77 -12.65 -0.17
C THR A 18 -7.17 -13.98 0.23
N GLN A 19 -5.86 -14.10 0.09
CA GLN A 19 -5.05 -15.19 0.64
C GLN A 19 -3.63 -14.72 0.96
N LEU A 20 -2.97 -15.40 1.89
CA LEU A 20 -1.53 -15.24 2.11
C LEU A 20 -0.80 -16.27 1.26
N LEU A 21 0.09 -15.80 0.39
CA LEU A 21 1.02 -16.68 -0.31
C LEU A 21 2.23 -16.85 0.61
N GLU A 22 2.42 -18.07 1.09
CA GLU A 22 3.46 -18.38 2.06
C GLU A 22 4.67 -19.01 1.39
N HIS A 23 5.85 -18.68 1.88
CA HIS A 23 7.10 -19.32 1.52
C HIS A 23 7.93 -19.50 2.80
N PRO A 24 8.69 -20.57 2.98
CA PRO A 24 9.52 -20.79 4.18
C PRO A 24 10.44 -19.59 4.48
N ASP A 25 10.53 -19.24 5.76
CA ASP A 25 11.47 -18.26 6.30
C ASP A 25 11.36 -16.82 5.76
N THR A 26 10.23 -16.47 5.10
CA THR A 26 10.01 -15.14 4.56
C THR A 26 8.62 -14.61 4.92
N PRO A 27 8.42 -13.28 5.01
CA PRO A 27 7.09 -12.69 5.17
C PRO A 27 6.17 -13.06 3.99
N PRO A 28 4.91 -13.46 4.25
CA PRO A 28 4.00 -13.85 3.17
C PRO A 28 3.66 -12.67 2.26
N ILE A 29 3.36 -12.97 0.99
CA ILE A 29 2.71 -11.99 0.13
C ILE A 29 1.21 -11.96 0.45
N VAL A 30 0.65 -10.77 0.58
CA VAL A 30 -0.80 -10.60 0.65
C VAL A 30 -1.32 -10.51 -0.78
N TYR A 31 -2.00 -11.56 -1.21
CA TYR A 31 -2.69 -11.59 -2.50
C TYR A 31 -4.17 -11.27 -2.31
N GLY A 32 -4.71 -10.42 -3.17
CA GLY A 32 -6.12 -10.08 -3.22
C GLY A 32 -6.64 -10.03 -4.64
N TYR A 33 -7.91 -10.43 -4.83
CA TYR A 33 -8.59 -10.34 -6.12
C TYR A 33 -9.97 -9.72 -5.96
N LEU A 34 -10.20 -8.61 -6.63
CA LEU A 34 -11.50 -7.94 -6.69
C LEU A 34 -12.06 -8.06 -8.12
N ALA A 35 -13.05 -8.92 -8.26
CA ALA A 35 -13.73 -9.12 -9.53
C ALA A 35 -14.72 -7.98 -9.83
N SER A 36 -14.83 -7.60 -11.09
CA SER A 36 -15.91 -6.75 -11.58
C SER A 36 -16.67 -7.44 -12.72
N LYS A 37 -18.01 -7.31 -12.70
CA LYS A 37 -18.87 -7.81 -13.78
C LYS A 37 -18.68 -7.06 -15.10
N LYS A 38 -18.11 -5.86 -15.05
CA LYS A 38 -17.82 -5.01 -16.20
C LYS A 38 -16.38 -5.11 -16.68
N ALA A 39 -15.60 -5.99 -16.06
CA ALA A 39 -14.17 -6.08 -16.35
C ALA A 39 -13.93 -6.53 -17.81
N THR A 40 -13.05 -5.80 -18.46
CA THR A 40 -12.48 -6.15 -19.77
C THR A 40 -10.97 -6.39 -19.67
N ARG A 41 -10.38 -6.11 -18.51
CA ARG A 41 -8.94 -6.22 -18.22
C ARG A 41 -8.73 -6.55 -16.76
N THR A 42 -7.53 -7.00 -16.42
CA THR A 42 -7.06 -7.20 -15.04
C THR A 42 -5.84 -6.34 -14.78
N LEU A 43 -5.94 -5.47 -13.78
CA LEU A 43 -4.84 -4.61 -13.33
C LEU A 43 -4.29 -5.14 -12.03
N ALA A 44 -2.98 -5.28 -11.92
CA ALA A 44 -2.31 -5.63 -10.68
C ALA A 44 -1.63 -4.41 -10.06
N PHE A 45 -1.75 -4.29 -8.75
CA PHE A 45 -1.07 -3.28 -7.93
C PHE A 45 -0.02 -3.98 -7.08
N TYR A 46 1.24 -3.66 -7.34
CA TYR A 46 2.37 -4.07 -6.53
C TYR A 46 2.72 -2.97 -5.55
N ILE A 47 2.81 -3.34 -4.27
CA ILE A 47 3.18 -2.46 -3.14
C ILE A 47 3.95 -3.32 -2.14
N HIS A 48 4.90 -2.74 -1.42
CA HIS A 48 5.50 -3.45 -0.31
C HIS A 48 5.03 -2.92 1.06
N TYR A 49 4.99 -3.80 2.06
CA TYR A 49 4.51 -3.44 3.40
C TYR A 49 5.58 -3.55 4.50
N ASP A 50 6.79 -3.92 4.15
CA ASP A 50 7.95 -3.88 5.05
C ASP A 50 8.55 -2.47 5.14
N GLY A 51 9.73 -2.35 5.63
CA GLY A 51 10.43 -1.07 5.74
C GLY A 51 11.85 -1.23 6.19
N GLN A 52 12.69 -0.31 5.75
CA GLN A 52 14.11 -0.25 6.06
C GLN A 52 14.38 -0.28 7.57
N PRO A 53 15.46 -0.92 7.98
CA PRO A 53 15.99 -0.76 9.32
C PRO A 53 16.19 0.72 9.67
N VAL A 54 16.09 1.05 10.95
CA VAL A 54 16.18 2.43 11.41
C VAL A 54 17.35 2.63 12.36
N ASP A 55 18.08 3.71 12.16
CA ASP A 55 18.95 4.30 13.19
C ASP A 55 18.13 5.30 14.00
N LYS A 56 17.68 4.90 15.19
CA LYS A 56 16.83 5.73 16.06
C LYS A 56 17.46 7.08 16.43
N THR A 57 18.80 7.18 16.41
CA THR A 57 19.50 8.43 16.75
C THR A 57 19.27 9.54 15.72
N ARG A 58 18.85 9.19 14.52
CA ARG A 58 18.55 10.11 13.40
C ARG A 58 17.10 10.57 13.36
N TRP A 59 16.26 10.10 14.29
CA TRP A 59 14.85 10.43 14.36
C TRP A 59 14.54 11.36 15.52
N LYS A 60 13.62 12.32 15.34
CA LYS A 60 13.15 13.21 16.39
C LYS A 60 12.23 12.52 17.41
N HIS A 61 11.62 11.41 17.01
CA HIS A 61 10.73 10.57 17.81
C HIS A 61 10.97 9.10 17.47
N ASP A 62 10.35 8.18 18.18
CA ASP A 62 10.44 6.76 17.82
C ASP A 62 9.88 6.55 16.41
N PRO A 63 10.70 6.03 15.46
CA PRO A 63 10.32 5.86 14.08
C PRO A 63 9.10 4.94 13.84
N TRP A 64 8.81 4.08 14.80
CA TRP A 64 7.67 3.15 14.73
C TRP A 64 6.39 3.69 15.37
N THR A 65 6.44 4.90 15.94
CA THR A 65 5.28 5.60 16.51
C THR A 65 4.92 6.77 15.61
N PRO A 66 3.83 6.66 14.81
CA PRO A 66 3.48 7.70 13.86
C PRO A 66 3.16 9.03 14.56
N LYS A 67 3.63 10.11 13.95
CA LYS A 67 3.37 11.49 14.37
C LYS A 67 2.78 12.29 13.23
N MET A 68 1.79 13.13 13.53
CA MET A 68 1.15 14.01 12.57
C MET A 68 1.65 15.44 12.75
N TYR A 69 1.86 16.14 11.66
CA TYR A 69 2.29 17.54 11.61
C TYR A 69 1.35 18.34 10.73
N ASP A 70 1.15 19.61 11.06
CA ASP A 70 0.29 20.54 10.31
C ASP A 70 0.76 20.77 8.87
N LYS A 71 2.08 20.62 8.63
CA LYS A 71 2.73 20.71 7.31
C LYS A 71 4.06 19.94 7.33
N SER A 72 4.77 20.00 6.21
CA SER A 72 6.09 19.38 6.08
C SER A 72 7.09 19.90 7.15
N LEU A 73 7.89 18.99 7.72
CA LEU A 73 8.99 19.35 8.64
C LEU A 73 10.00 20.30 7.98
N ALA A 74 10.24 20.17 6.67
CA ALA A 74 11.11 21.06 5.92
C ALA A 74 10.56 22.50 5.84
N GLU A 75 9.24 22.66 6.00
CA GLU A 75 8.54 23.96 6.03
C GLU A 75 8.28 24.44 7.47
N GLY A 76 8.93 23.81 8.46
CA GLY A 76 8.77 24.17 9.85
C GLY A 76 7.47 23.67 10.48
N GLY A 77 7.01 22.49 10.04
CA GLY A 77 5.80 21.84 10.58
C GLY A 77 5.86 21.61 12.08
N VAL A 78 4.72 21.79 12.73
CA VAL A 78 4.52 21.59 14.17
C VAL A 78 3.68 20.33 14.36
N GLU A 79 4.04 19.52 15.38
CA GLU A 79 3.27 18.32 15.72
C GLU A 79 1.86 18.67 16.14
N ILE A 80 0.88 17.97 15.59
CA ILE A 80 -0.54 18.10 15.90
C ILE A 80 -1.12 16.73 16.26
N PRO A 81 -2.19 16.66 17.04
CA PRO A 81 -2.86 15.40 17.32
C PRO A 81 -3.46 14.80 16.03
N PHE A 82 -3.58 13.48 15.99
CA PHE A 82 -4.38 12.82 14.96
C PHE A 82 -5.84 13.25 15.07
N PRO A 83 -6.53 13.42 13.92
CA PRO A 83 -7.94 13.80 13.92
C PRO A 83 -8.79 12.71 14.58
N LYS A 84 -9.88 13.11 15.19
CA LYS A 84 -10.93 12.19 15.62
C LYS A 84 -11.76 11.73 14.44
N GLU A 85 -12.51 10.65 14.64
CA GLU A 85 -13.44 10.16 13.64
C GLU A 85 -14.40 11.28 13.17
N GLY A 86 -14.52 11.45 11.86
CA GLY A 86 -15.34 12.48 11.22
C GLY A 86 -14.71 13.87 11.13
N GLU A 87 -13.56 14.12 11.75
CA GLU A 87 -12.85 15.39 11.59
C GLU A 87 -12.14 15.46 10.22
N LYS A 88 -12.20 16.63 9.61
CA LYS A 88 -11.49 16.87 8.35
C LYS A 88 -9.99 17.01 8.59
N ILE A 89 -9.21 16.36 7.73
CA ILE A 89 -7.77 16.46 7.71
C ILE A 89 -7.40 17.55 6.69
N ASP A 90 -6.52 18.49 7.09
CA ASP A 90 -5.96 19.43 6.14
C ASP A 90 -5.04 18.66 5.16
N PRO A 91 -5.24 18.76 3.84
CA PRO A 91 -4.43 18.05 2.83
C PRO A 91 -2.93 18.36 2.88
N VAL A 92 -2.52 19.47 3.52
CA VAL A 92 -1.10 19.81 3.69
C VAL A 92 -0.47 19.12 4.89
N SER A 93 -1.27 18.54 5.80
CA SER A 93 -0.76 17.80 6.94
C SER A 93 0.07 16.59 6.49
N ARG A 94 1.02 16.18 7.32
CA ARG A 94 1.95 15.09 7.03
C ARG A 94 2.05 14.13 8.20
N ILE A 95 2.12 12.84 7.89
CA ILE A 95 2.41 11.77 8.87
C ILE A 95 3.86 11.34 8.68
N TYR A 96 4.58 11.25 9.80
CA TYR A 96 5.95 10.78 9.83
C TYR A 96 6.08 9.54 10.70
N ALA A 97 6.45 8.44 10.08
CA ALA A 97 6.86 7.19 10.69
C ALA A 97 7.66 6.37 9.67
N ARG A 98 8.43 5.38 10.11
CA ARG A 98 9.02 4.40 9.19
C ARG A 98 7.89 3.64 8.47
N SER A 99 8.06 3.40 7.18
CA SER A 99 7.11 2.72 6.29
C SER A 99 5.77 3.44 6.08
N ALA A 100 5.58 4.68 6.53
CA ALA A 100 4.31 5.38 6.38
C ALA A 100 4.07 5.85 4.94
N GLY A 101 5.11 6.37 4.27
CA GLY A 101 5.05 6.77 2.86
C GLY A 101 5.53 5.64 1.96
N ASP A 102 6.68 5.12 2.26
CA ASP A 102 7.41 4.07 1.58
C ASP A 102 7.26 2.76 2.40
N ASP A 103 6.33 1.83 2.03
CA ASP A 103 5.40 2.01 0.90
C ASP A 103 3.94 1.72 1.33
N LYS A 104 3.59 1.88 2.63
CA LYS A 104 2.21 1.66 3.13
C LYS A 104 1.22 2.76 2.71
N GLY A 105 1.71 3.94 2.31
CA GLY A 105 0.86 5.03 1.84
C GLY A 105 -0.04 4.62 0.67
N PRO A 106 0.51 4.04 -0.41
CA PRO A 106 -0.28 3.53 -1.52
C PRO A 106 -1.32 2.47 -1.13
N ILE A 107 -1.05 1.60 -0.15
CA ILE A 107 -2.06 0.65 0.36
C ILE A 107 -3.29 1.40 0.85
N ILE A 108 -3.10 2.42 1.69
CA ILE A 108 -4.21 3.25 2.20
C ILE A 108 -4.92 3.98 1.06
N GLY A 109 -4.17 4.46 0.06
CA GLY A 109 -4.74 5.08 -1.14
C GLY A 109 -5.68 4.14 -1.91
N ILE A 110 -5.26 2.88 -2.08
CA ILE A 110 -6.08 1.84 -2.74
C ILE A 110 -7.32 1.51 -1.91
N LEU A 111 -7.18 1.31 -0.60
CA LEU A 111 -8.33 1.04 0.28
C LEU A 111 -9.36 2.18 0.21
N ALA A 112 -8.90 3.43 0.29
CA ALA A 112 -9.76 4.61 0.16
C ALA A 112 -10.43 4.70 -1.22
N ALA A 113 -9.73 4.32 -2.30
CA ALA A 113 -10.31 4.29 -3.64
C ALA A 113 -11.42 3.23 -3.77
N ILE A 114 -11.22 2.05 -3.18
CA ILE A 114 -12.26 1.00 -3.13
C ILE A 114 -13.48 1.52 -2.36
N ASP A 115 -13.29 2.10 -1.17
CA ASP A 115 -14.35 2.68 -0.36
C ASP A 115 -15.12 3.77 -1.13
N ALA A 116 -14.42 4.65 -1.83
CA ALA A 116 -15.02 5.71 -2.63
C ALA A 116 -15.85 5.17 -3.80
N MET A 117 -15.35 4.15 -4.51
CA MET A 117 -16.11 3.50 -5.59
C MET A 117 -17.37 2.84 -5.05
N GLN A 118 -17.29 2.12 -3.94
CA GLN A 118 -18.42 1.47 -3.31
C GLN A 118 -19.47 2.50 -2.85
N ALA A 119 -19.04 3.57 -2.17
CA ALA A 119 -19.93 4.63 -1.70
C ALA A 119 -20.64 5.37 -2.86
N ALA A 120 -19.96 5.50 -4.00
CA ALA A 120 -20.52 6.13 -5.20
C ALA A 120 -21.33 5.16 -6.09
N GLY A 121 -21.39 3.86 -5.75
CA GLY A 121 -22.03 2.84 -6.60
C GLY A 121 -21.33 2.66 -7.96
N VAL A 122 -20.04 2.97 -8.04
CA VAL A 122 -19.25 2.85 -9.25
C VAL A 122 -18.63 1.45 -9.30
N GLU A 123 -19.01 0.68 -10.33
CA GLU A 123 -18.39 -0.61 -10.61
C GLU A 123 -17.21 -0.41 -11.57
N PRO A 124 -15.99 -0.84 -11.21
CA PRO A 124 -14.82 -0.70 -12.08
C PRO A 124 -14.97 -1.49 -13.38
N THR A 125 -14.29 -1.05 -14.43
CA THR A 125 -14.24 -1.72 -15.74
C THR A 125 -13.07 -2.70 -15.85
N SER A 126 -12.36 -2.91 -14.77
CA SER A 126 -11.24 -3.86 -14.66
C SER A 126 -11.40 -4.71 -13.41
N ASN A 127 -10.90 -5.94 -13.45
CA ASN A 127 -10.59 -6.67 -12.23
C ASN A 127 -9.34 -6.06 -11.60
N PHE A 128 -9.22 -6.15 -10.28
CA PHE A 128 -8.02 -5.72 -9.57
C PHE A 128 -7.37 -6.90 -8.88
N VAL A 129 -6.06 -7.03 -9.07
CA VAL A 129 -5.17 -7.89 -8.30
C VAL A 129 -4.36 -7.01 -7.36
N PHE A 130 -4.28 -7.38 -6.11
CA PHE A 130 -3.40 -6.77 -5.11
C PHE A 130 -2.32 -7.77 -4.78
N PHE A 131 -1.06 -7.35 -4.91
CA PHE A 131 0.10 -8.17 -4.68
C PHE A 131 1.08 -7.39 -3.79
N PHE A 132 0.97 -7.61 -2.47
CA PHE A 132 1.70 -6.83 -1.49
C PHE A 132 2.80 -7.65 -0.86
N GLU A 133 4.04 -7.23 -1.10
CA GLU A 133 5.25 -7.91 -0.68
C GLU A 133 5.72 -7.45 0.70
N GLY A 134 6.37 -8.34 1.44
CA GLY A 134 6.90 -8.06 2.77
C GLY A 134 8.42 -8.18 2.90
N GLN A 135 9.15 -8.18 1.78
CA GLN A 135 10.61 -8.36 1.75
C GLN A 135 11.31 -7.44 0.71
N GLU A 136 10.63 -6.42 0.20
CA GLU A 136 11.18 -5.54 -0.83
C GLU A 136 12.44 -4.83 -0.36
N GLU A 137 12.40 -4.25 0.81
CA GLU A 137 13.49 -3.50 1.44
C GLU A 137 14.70 -4.36 1.82
N ALA A 138 14.53 -5.67 1.80
CA ALA A 138 15.61 -6.65 1.94
C ALA A 138 16.08 -7.20 0.57
N GLY A 139 15.59 -6.64 -0.55
CA GLY A 139 16.00 -6.98 -1.90
C GLY A 139 15.15 -8.07 -2.58
N SER A 140 13.94 -8.34 -2.10
CA SER A 140 12.98 -9.28 -2.74
C SER A 140 13.56 -10.66 -3.05
N GLU A 141 14.40 -11.20 -2.19
CA GLU A 141 15.19 -12.42 -2.45
C GLU A 141 14.32 -13.60 -2.89
N HIS A 142 13.10 -13.69 -2.37
CA HIS A 142 12.18 -14.81 -2.64
C HIS A 142 11.06 -14.47 -3.62
N LEU A 143 10.97 -13.23 -4.11
CA LEU A 143 9.88 -12.79 -5.01
C LEU A 143 9.76 -13.69 -6.24
N ARG A 144 10.89 -14.09 -6.83
CA ARG A 144 10.89 -14.98 -7.99
C ARG A 144 10.19 -16.30 -7.70
N SER A 145 10.48 -16.92 -6.56
CA SER A 145 9.84 -18.20 -6.16
C SER A 145 8.33 -18.01 -5.98
N TYR A 146 7.87 -16.93 -5.36
CA TYR A 146 6.45 -16.62 -5.26
C TYR A 146 5.77 -16.52 -6.63
N LEU A 147 6.40 -15.82 -7.59
CA LEU A 147 5.85 -15.66 -8.94
C LEU A 147 5.78 -16.99 -9.70
N GLU A 148 6.79 -17.84 -9.56
CA GLU A 148 6.84 -19.16 -10.20
C GLU A 148 5.81 -20.11 -9.58
N ASP A 149 5.74 -20.19 -8.24
CA ASP A 149 4.85 -21.11 -7.52
C ASP A 149 3.36 -20.74 -7.66
N HIS A 150 3.07 -19.43 -7.88
CA HIS A 150 1.71 -18.90 -7.97
C HIS A 150 1.38 -18.33 -9.35
N SER A 151 2.10 -18.74 -10.39
CA SER A 151 1.95 -18.24 -11.78
C SER A 151 0.51 -18.32 -12.30
N GLU A 152 -0.26 -19.33 -11.89
CA GLU A 152 -1.67 -19.46 -12.28
C GLU A 152 -2.57 -18.31 -11.78
N LEU A 153 -2.24 -17.71 -10.64
CA LEU A 153 -2.97 -16.56 -10.10
C LEU A 153 -2.66 -15.25 -10.86
N LEU A 154 -1.57 -15.23 -11.61
CA LEU A 154 -0.98 -14.03 -12.18
C LEU A 154 -1.05 -13.99 -13.71
N LYS A 155 -1.41 -15.11 -14.36
CA LYS A 155 -1.33 -15.30 -15.82
C LYS A 155 -2.24 -14.37 -16.64
N ASP A 156 -3.36 -13.95 -16.07
CA ASP A 156 -4.38 -13.15 -16.76
C ASP A 156 -4.28 -11.64 -16.41
N ILE A 157 -3.14 -11.20 -15.91
CA ILE A 157 -2.88 -9.79 -15.61
C ILE A 157 -2.42 -9.07 -16.87
N ASP A 158 -3.17 -8.04 -17.28
CA ASP A 158 -2.87 -7.22 -18.45
C ASP A 158 -1.83 -6.13 -18.18
N LEU A 159 -1.80 -5.60 -16.95
CA LEU A 159 -0.91 -4.51 -16.56
C LEU A 159 -0.55 -4.58 -15.08
N TRP A 160 0.73 -4.40 -14.79
CA TRP A 160 1.24 -4.22 -13.43
C TRP A 160 1.52 -2.74 -13.17
N MET A 161 1.00 -2.24 -12.06
CA MET A 161 1.27 -0.91 -11.53
C MET A 161 2.12 -1.04 -10.26
N PHE A 162 3.37 -0.62 -10.35
CA PHE A 162 4.26 -0.52 -9.21
C PHE A 162 4.01 0.82 -8.53
N CYS A 163 3.53 0.78 -7.30
CA CYS A 163 3.10 2.00 -6.58
C CYS A 163 4.21 2.60 -5.72
N ASP A 164 5.44 2.19 -5.94
CA ASP A 164 6.65 2.62 -5.24
C ASP A 164 7.51 3.53 -6.14
N GLY A 165 6.91 4.58 -6.64
CA GLY A 165 7.58 5.53 -7.51
C GLY A 165 7.96 6.85 -6.81
N PRO A 166 9.00 7.56 -7.33
CA PRO A 166 9.38 8.85 -6.79
C PRO A 166 8.27 9.89 -7.01
N ILE A 167 8.08 10.77 -6.04
CA ILE A 167 7.20 11.94 -6.20
C ILE A 167 7.88 12.93 -7.13
N HIS A 168 7.18 13.37 -8.18
CA HIS A 168 7.67 14.42 -9.07
C HIS A 168 7.91 15.72 -8.29
N GLN A 169 9.00 16.44 -8.61
CA GLN A 169 9.38 17.68 -7.92
C GLN A 169 8.27 18.74 -7.91
N SER A 170 7.42 18.75 -8.93
CA SER A 170 6.25 19.67 -8.99
C SER A 170 5.08 19.19 -8.11
N ARG A 171 5.19 18.09 -7.38
CA ARG A 171 4.12 17.44 -6.61
C ARG A 171 2.92 17.00 -7.47
N ARG A 172 3.09 16.91 -8.78
CA ARG A 172 2.05 16.37 -9.69
C ARG A 172 2.17 14.84 -9.74
N PRO A 173 1.04 14.13 -9.92
CA PRO A 173 1.07 12.70 -10.23
C PRO A 173 1.95 12.47 -11.47
N GLN A 174 2.73 11.40 -11.45
CA GLN A 174 3.51 10.97 -12.61
C GLN A 174 3.36 9.46 -12.80
N LEU A 175 3.42 9.04 -14.05
CA LEU A 175 3.58 7.66 -14.45
C LEU A 175 4.96 7.52 -15.11
N VAL A 176 5.65 6.44 -14.79
CA VAL A 176 6.93 6.08 -15.41
C VAL A 176 6.73 4.72 -16.08
N PHE A 177 7.12 4.61 -17.34
CA PHE A 177 7.00 3.40 -18.15
C PHE A 177 8.38 2.84 -18.46
#